data_d198be2bfb641e58b2ba34a93d58b615
#
_entry.id   d198be2bfb641e58b2ba34a93d58b615
#
_cell.length_a   1.000
_cell.length_b   1.000
_cell.length_c   1.000
_cell.angle_alpha   90.00
_cell.angle_beta   90.00
_cell.angle_gamma   90.00
#
_symmetry.space_group_name_H-M   'P 1'
#
loop_
_entity.id
_entity.type
_entity.pdbx_description
1 polymer ?
#
loop_
_entity_poly.entity_id
_entity_poly.type
_entity_poly.pdbx_seq_one_letter_code
_entity_poly.pdbx_strand_id
1 'polypeptide(L)'
;FSHCEITTRLKHSEVIKADNTEIHALSVPSHSPGSMCYLVELPEGRALFSGDVVFLNGIIGLLNIDGSSLSGYRRYIRRLEGLEVDILLPGHNMFAMEAGQKHIDMAVASLKRIQIPPNFI
;
A
#
# COMPACT_ATOMS: atom_id res chain seq x y z
N PHE A 1 -14.20 -13.25 20.18
CA PHE A 1 -12.86 -12.76 19.86
C PHE A 1 -11.97 -12.78 21.09
N SER A 2 -10.77 -13.33 20.94
CA SER A 2 -9.73 -13.15 21.95
C SER A 2 -9.02 -11.82 21.69
N HIS A 3 -8.75 -11.05 22.74
CA HIS A 3 -7.94 -9.85 22.61
C HIS A 3 -6.51 -10.25 22.26
N CYS A 4 -5.96 -9.56 21.26
CA CYS A 4 -4.54 -9.64 20.93
C CYS A 4 -3.84 -8.42 21.53
N GLU A 5 -2.80 -8.67 22.30
CA GLU A 5 -1.99 -7.58 22.85
C GLU A 5 -1.13 -6.97 21.76
N ILE A 6 -1.16 -5.64 21.64
CA ILE A 6 -0.28 -4.91 20.74
C ILE A 6 1.05 -4.71 21.44
N THR A 7 2.08 -5.40 20.99
CA THR A 7 3.42 -5.30 21.56
C THR A 7 4.27 -4.24 20.88
N THR A 8 4.00 -3.92 19.61
CA THR A 8 4.77 -2.95 18.83
C THR A 8 3.84 -2.09 18.00
N ARG A 9 4.02 -0.78 18.02
CA ARG A 9 3.35 0.19 17.14
C ARG A 9 4.36 0.69 16.11
N LEU A 10 4.04 0.48 14.84
CA LEU A 10 4.93 0.85 13.74
C LEU A 10 4.64 2.25 13.23
N LYS A 11 5.70 3.00 12.94
CA LYS A 11 5.67 4.29 12.26
C LYS A 11 6.21 4.15 10.85
N HIS A 12 6.01 5.17 10.04
CA HIS A 12 6.56 5.22 8.68
C HIS A 12 8.07 4.99 8.68
N SER A 13 8.54 4.16 7.75
CA SER A 13 9.94 3.78 7.54
C SER A 13 10.57 2.92 8.63
N GLU A 14 9.82 2.49 9.62
CA GLU A 14 10.34 1.53 10.59
C GLU A 14 10.48 0.14 9.96
N VAL A 15 11.50 -0.59 10.42
CA VAL A 15 11.80 -1.95 9.98
C VAL A 15 11.65 -2.90 11.14
N ILE A 16 10.91 -3.99 10.93
CA ILE A 16 10.86 -5.10 11.88
C ILE A 16 11.46 -6.34 11.25
N LYS A 17 11.99 -7.21 12.08
CA LYS A 17 12.54 -8.50 11.65
C LYS A 17 11.62 -9.63 12.10
N ALA A 18 11.26 -10.50 11.16
CA ALA A 18 10.64 -11.78 11.44
C ALA A 18 11.63 -12.86 10.96
N ASP A 19 12.29 -13.49 11.89
CA ASP A 19 13.44 -14.38 11.63
C ASP A 19 14.52 -13.67 10.80
N ASN A 20 14.81 -14.12 9.59
CA ASN A 20 15.79 -13.52 8.68
C ASN A 20 15.18 -12.54 7.67
N THR A 21 13.89 -12.25 7.81
CA THR A 21 13.16 -11.38 6.88
C THR A 21 12.95 -10.00 7.49
N GLU A 22 13.36 -8.97 6.77
CA GLU A 22 13.08 -7.58 7.13
C GLU A 22 11.76 -7.14 6.49
N ILE A 23 10.91 -6.52 7.30
CA ILE A 23 9.63 -5.95 6.87
C ILE A 23 9.72 -4.45 7.05
N HIS A 24 9.65 -3.71 5.94
CA HIS A 24 9.66 -2.25 5.94
C HIS A 24 8.24 -1.72 5.97
N ALA A 25 7.90 -0.98 7.02
CA ALA A 25 6.58 -0.38 7.21
C ALA A 25 6.51 0.98 6.53
N LEU A 26 5.52 1.16 5.67
CA LEU A 26 5.27 2.41 4.95
C LEU A 26 3.88 2.91 5.31
N SER A 27 3.80 4.02 6.04
CA SER A 27 2.52 4.64 6.36
C SER A 27 1.99 5.40 5.14
N VAL A 28 0.79 5.06 4.70
CA VAL A 28 0.11 5.69 3.56
C VAL A 28 -1.31 6.05 3.97
N PRO A 29 -1.49 7.07 4.83
CA PRO A 29 -2.81 7.52 5.26
C PRO A 29 -3.65 7.97 4.06
N SER A 30 -4.60 7.15 3.66
CA SER A 30 -5.36 7.34 2.42
C SER A 30 -6.70 6.61 2.44
N HIS A 31 -6.70 5.29 2.28
CA HIS A 31 -7.90 4.46 2.46
C HIS A 31 -8.49 4.65 3.87
N SER A 32 -7.63 4.72 4.86
CA SER A 32 -7.95 5.08 6.24
C SER A 32 -6.77 5.87 6.83
N PRO A 33 -6.96 6.57 7.97
CA PRO A 33 -5.86 7.28 8.63
C PRO A 33 -4.71 6.38 9.07
N GLY A 34 -5.00 5.12 9.38
CA GLY A 34 -4.02 4.15 9.84
C GLY A 34 -3.49 3.22 8.74
N SER A 35 -3.75 3.49 7.47
CA SER A 35 -3.32 2.60 6.39
C SER A 35 -1.82 2.46 6.31
N MET A 36 -1.36 1.22 6.27
CA MET A 36 0.04 0.83 6.16
C MET A 36 0.24 -0.11 4.98
N CYS A 37 1.39 0.03 4.34
CA CYS A 37 1.89 -0.95 3.37
C CYS A 37 3.17 -1.56 3.92
N TYR A 38 3.48 -2.78 3.51
CA TYR A 38 4.68 -3.49 3.97
C TYR A 38 5.48 -3.99 2.79
N LEU A 39 6.75 -3.57 2.74
CA LEU A 39 7.69 -3.98 1.69
C LEU A 39 8.60 -5.08 2.23
N VAL A 40 8.68 -6.17 1.51
CA VAL A 40 9.43 -7.37 1.93
C VAL A 40 10.22 -7.92 0.75
N GLU A 41 11.52 -8.20 0.97
CA GLU A 41 12.31 -8.96 0.00
C GLU A 41 12.05 -10.45 0.19
N LEU A 42 11.49 -11.09 -0.81
CA LEU A 42 11.25 -12.52 -0.85
C LEU A 42 12.19 -13.19 -1.87
N PRO A 43 12.41 -14.52 -1.79
CA PRO A 43 13.19 -15.22 -2.82
C PRO A 43 12.62 -15.02 -4.23
N GLU A 44 11.30 -14.87 -4.35
CA GLU A 44 10.58 -14.71 -5.62
C GLU A 44 10.64 -13.27 -6.15
N GLY A 45 11.02 -12.30 -5.34
CA GLY A 45 11.08 -10.89 -5.70
C GLY A 45 10.66 -9.96 -4.58
N ARG A 46 10.72 -8.67 -4.87
CA ARG A 46 10.30 -7.64 -3.92
C ARG A 46 8.77 -7.54 -3.88
N ALA A 47 8.21 -7.84 -2.73
CA ALA A 47 6.76 -7.86 -2.52
C ALA A 47 6.29 -6.64 -1.74
N LEU A 48 5.18 -6.03 -2.19
CA LEU A 48 4.46 -5.01 -1.44
C LEU A 48 3.11 -5.56 -1.01
N PHE A 49 2.89 -5.65 0.27
CA PHE A 49 1.57 -5.89 0.87
C PHE A 49 0.88 -4.54 0.99
N SER A 50 -0.01 -4.25 0.08
CA SER A 50 -0.59 -2.91 -0.05
C SER A 50 -1.90 -2.72 0.71
N GLY A 51 -2.43 -3.77 1.34
CA GLY A 51 -3.73 -3.71 2.01
C GLY A 51 -4.80 -3.17 1.06
N ASP A 52 -5.53 -2.17 1.52
CA ASP A 52 -6.57 -1.53 0.73
C ASP A 52 -6.13 -0.18 0.13
N VAL A 53 -4.82 0.09 0.08
CA VAL A 53 -4.29 1.33 -0.48
C VAL A 53 -4.32 1.32 -2.01
N VAL A 54 -3.70 0.32 -2.63
CA VAL A 54 -3.62 0.22 -4.08
C VAL A 54 -3.79 -1.23 -4.55
N PHE A 55 -4.49 -1.38 -5.66
CA PHE A 55 -4.82 -2.65 -6.31
C PHE A 55 -4.24 -2.69 -7.71
N LEU A 56 -4.47 -3.79 -8.42
CA LEU A 56 -4.07 -3.91 -9.81
C LEU A 56 -4.74 -2.82 -10.68
N ASN A 57 -4.09 -2.48 -11.78
CA ASN A 57 -4.56 -1.48 -12.74
C ASN A 57 -4.72 -0.06 -12.17
N GLY A 58 -4.02 0.24 -11.08
CA GLY A 58 -4.06 1.55 -10.46
C GLY A 58 -5.36 1.88 -9.73
N ILE A 59 -6.15 0.88 -9.41
CA ILE A 59 -7.36 1.06 -8.59
C ILE A 59 -6.92 1.42 -7.17
N ILE A 60 -7.57 2.41 -6.58
CA ILE A 60 -7.31 2.83 -5.19
C ILE A 60 -8.50 2.51 -4.29
N GLY A 61 -8.22 2.25 -3.03
CA GLY A 61 -9.24 1.93 -2.02
C GLY A 61 -9.93 3.16 -1.44
N LEU A 62 -10.23 4.17 -2.27
CA LEU A 62 -10.95 5.35 -1.84
C LEU A 62 -12.42 5.00 -1.58
N LEU A 63 -12.92 5.35 -0.41
CA LEU A 63 -14.28 5.09 0.03
C LEU A 63 -15.00 6.40 0.36
N ASN A 64 -16.31 6.38 0.28
CA ASN A 64 -17.15 7.51 0.70
C ASN A 64 -17.53 7.40 2.18
N ILE A 65 -16.51 7.35 3.03
CA ILE A 65 -16.63 7.30 4.49
C ILE A 65 -15.61 8.22 5.15
N ASP A 66 -15.90 8.61 6.37
CA ASP A 66 -14.98 9.42 7.17
C ASP A 66 -13.64 8.68 7.34
N GLY A 67 -12.55 9.42 7.14
CA GLY A 67 -11.20 8.88 7.25
C GLY A 67 -10.61 8.40 5.94
N SER A 68 -11.42 8.07 4.92
CA SER A 68 -10.94 7.81 3.57
C SER A 68 -10.73 9.14 2.84
N SER A 69 -9.53 9.39 2.31
CA SER A 69 -9.12 10.74 1.91
C SER A 69 -8.39 10.77 0.57
N LEU A 70 -8.99 11.44 -0.40
CA LEU A 70 -8.35 11.70 -1.69
C LEU A 70 -7.10 12.60 -1.53
N SER A 71 -7.16 13.59 -0.65
CA SER A 71 -5.98 14.42 -0.35
C SER A 71 -4.87 13.61 0.32
N GLY A 72 -5.23 12.65 1.16
CA GLY A 72 -4.30 11.68 1.73
C GLY A 72 -3.63 10.83 0.66
N TYR A 73 -4.41 10.34 -0.31
CA TYR A 73 -3.87 9.63 -1.47
C TYR A 73 -2.86 10.49 -2.22
N ARG A 74 -3.22 11.70 -2.60
CA ARG A 74 -2.33 12.61 -3.34
C ARG A 74 -1.03 12.91 -2.60
N ARG A 75 -1.11 13.03 -1.27
CA ARG A 75 0.05 13.36 -0.45
C ARG A 75 0.95 12.15 -0.21
N TYR A 76 0.39 11.00 0.09
CA TYR A 76 1.15 9.87 0.65
C TYR A 76 1.42 8.72 -0.32
N ILE A 77 0.68 8.59 -1.43
CA ILE A 77 0.93 7.52 -2.41
C ILE A 77 2.34 7.58 -2.99
N ARG A 78 2.95 8.75 -2.99
CA ARG A 78 4.33 8.97 -3.44
C ARG A 78 5.36 8.16 -2.68
N ARG A 79 5.04 7.73 -1.47
CA ARG A 79 5.90 6.86 -0.66
C ARG A 79 6.08 5.48 -1.28
N LEU A 80 5.24 5.13 -2.25
CA LEU A 80 5.32 3.89 -3.00
C LEU A 80 6.01 4.04 -4.36
N GLU A 81 6.45 5.25 -4.72
CA GLU A 81 7.19 5.48 -5.96
C GLU A 81 8.60 4.89 -5.88
N GLY A 82 9.10 4.35 -7.00
CA GLY A 82 10.49 3.92 -7.12
C GLY A 82 10.89 2.74 -6.25
N LEU A 83 9.94 2.03 -5.66
CA LEU A 83 10.22 0.88 -4.80
C LEU A 83 10.66 -0.36 -5.57
N GLU A 84 10.50 -0.36 -6.88
CA GLU A 84 10.83 -1.52 -7.74
C GLU A 84 10.09 -2.79 -7.30
N VAL A 85 8.78 -2.66 -7.10
CA VAL A 85 7.93 -3.78 -6.67
C VAL A 85 7.73 -4.77 -7.80
N ASP A 86 8.09 -6.02 -7.55
CA ASP A 86 7.80 -7.15 -8.45
C ASP A 86 6.41 -7.71 -8.17
N ILE A 87 6.14 -8.00 -6.92
CA ILE A 87 4.93 -8.69 -6.46
C ILE A 87 4.04 -7.71 -5.72
N LEU A 88 2.82 -7.53 -6.20
CA LEU A 88 1.82 -6.68 -5.53
C LEU A 88 0.73 -7.55 -4.91
N LEU A 89 0.60 -7.45 -3.60
CA LEU A 89 -0.33 -8.25 -2.78
C LEU A 89 -1.34 -7.33 -2.07
N PRO A 90 -2.45 -7.00 -2.73
CA PRO A 90 -3.51 -6.21 -2.10
C PRO A 90 -4.31 -7.04 -1.08
N GLY A 91 -5.08 -6.35 -0.25
CA GLY A 91 -5.96 -6.99 0.74
C GLY A 91 -7.16 -7.70 0.12
N HIS A 92 -7.57 -7.30 -1.06
CA HIS A 92 -8.72 -7.84 -1.80
C HIS A 92 -8.41 -7.96 -3.29
N ASN A 93 -9.26 -8.69 -4.00
CA ASN A 93 -9.20 -8.88 -5.44
C ASN A 93 -7.94 -9.64 -5.90
N MET A 94 -7.49 -9.36 -7.11
CA MET A 94 -6.37 -10.04 -7.72
C MET A 94 -5.03 -9.48 -7.23
N PHE A 95 -4.01 -10.30 -7.30
CA PHE A 95 -2.62 -9.94 -7.03
C PHE A 95 -1.76 -10.11 -8.28
N ALA A 96 -0.58 -9.48 -8.29
CA ALA A 96 0.39 -9.59 -9.39
C ALA A 96 1.68 -10.23 -8.88
N MET A 97 2.15 -11.27 -9.56
CA MET A 97 3.41 -11.95 -9.25
C MET A 97 4.61 -11.37 -10.01
N GLU A 98 4.37 -10.43 -10.91
CA GLU A 98 5.41 -9.73 -11.67
C GLU A 98 4.95 -8.31 -12.02
N ALA A 99 5.90 -7.42 -12.28
CA ALA A 99 5.64 -6.03 -12.68
C ALA A 99 4.65 -5.28 -11.75
N GLY A 100 4.70 -5.54 -10.46
CA GLY A 100 3.80 -4.92 -9.48
C GLY A 100 3.88 -3.40 -9.47
N GLN A 101 5.08 -2.85 -9.67
CA GLN A 101 5.29 -1.39 -9.66
C GLN A 101 4.44 -0.66 -10.70
N LYS A 102 4.18 -1.26 -11.87
CA LYS A 102 3.38 -0.59 -12.90
C LYS A 102 1.96 -0.25 -12.44
N HIS A 103 1.37 -1.08 -11.61
CA HIS A 103 0.03 -0.84 -11.06
C HIS A 103 0.02 0.33 -10.08
N ILE A 104 1.05 0.42 -9.27
CA ILE A 104 1.28 1.56 -8.36
C ILE A 104 1.47 2.84 -9.18
N ASP A 105 2.32 2.80 -10.19
CA ASP A 105 2.65 3.94 -11.04
C ASP A 105 1.42 4.46 -11.81
N MET A 106 0.50 3.60 -12.19
CA MET A 106 -0.78 4.01 -12.79
C MET A 106 -1.61 4.85 -11.83
N ALA A 107 -1.73 4.44 -10.57
CA ALA A 107 -2.44 5.21 -9.55
C ALA A 107 -1.75 6.55 -9.28
N VAL A 108 -0.44 6.53 -9.13
CA VAL A 108 0.38 7.75 -8.90
C VAL A 108 0.23 8.74 -10.06
N ALA A 109 0.31 8.26 -11.31
CA ALA A 109 0.18 9.10 -12.50
C ALA A 109 -1.19 9.78 -12.58
N SER A 110 -2.26 9.05 -12.29
CA SER A 110 -3.62 9.61 -12.27
C SER A 110 -3.76 10.69 -11.19
N LEU A 111 -3.26 10.42 -9.99
CA LEU A 111 -3.33 11.37 -8.87
C LEU A 111 -2.50 12.63 -9.13
N LYS A 112 -1.34 12.52 -9.77
CA LYS A 112 -0.50 13.66 -10.16
C LYS A 112 -1.17 14.55 -11.21
N ARG A 113 -1.99 13.99 -12.09
CA ARG A 113 -2.75 14.73 -13.11
C ARG A 113 -4.05 15.32 -12.58
N ILE A 114 -4.27 15.30 -11.28
CA ILE A 114 -5.53 15.73 -10.64
C ILE A 114 -6.72 14.89 -11.12
N GLN A 115 -6.47 13.70 -11.62
CA GLN A 115 -7.49 12.72 -11.94
C GLN A 115 -7.75 11.83 -10.72
N ILE A 116 -8.97 11.33 -10.62
CA ILE A 116 -9.30 10.33 -9.60
C ILE A 116 -9.16 8.95 -10.26
N PRO A 117 -8.25 8.08 -9.76
CA PRO A 117 -8.15 6.73 -10.27
C PRO A 117 -9.45 5.94 -10.09
N PRO A 118 -9.64 4.82 -10.79
CA PRO A 118 -10.69 3.87 -10.47
C PRO A 118 -10.68 3.54 -8.98
N ASN A 119 -11.84 3.49 -8.36
CA ASN A 119 -11.98 3.36 -6.92
C ASN A 119 -13.32 2.69 -6.56
N PHE A 120 -13.67 2.68 -5.28
CA PHE A 120 -14.86 2.03 -4.76
C PHE A 120 -15.99 3.00 -4.33
N ILE A 121 -15.90 4.27 -4.72
CA ILE A 121 -17.00 5.21 -4.50
C ILE A 121 -18.10 4.97 -5.51
#